data_3f99838c6045ab70c01c093665447e06
#
_entry.id   3f99838c6045ab70c01c093665447e06
#
_cell.length_a   1.000
_cell.length_b   1.000
_cell.length_c   1.000
_cell.angle_alpha   90.00
_cell.angle_beta   90.00
_cell.angle_gamma   90.00
#
_symmetry.space_group_name_H-M   'P 1'
#
loop_
_entity.id
_entity.type
_entity.pdbx_description
1 polymer ?
#
loop_
_entity_poly.entity_id
_entity_poly.type
_entity_poly.pdbx_seq_one_letter_code
_entity_poly.pdbx_strand_id
1 'polypeptide(L)'
;KEPEKIPPSVFIKFLYGHLLEEIVLFLVKLSGHKVEGEQKAIEVSGVKGHMDCIIDGEVVDVKTASGYGFRKFKDGTLAEEDTFGYMAQLTGYESAEGTKKGAFLALNKESGELALFQPSNFDKPNIKKKIKDVKNVIALDTPPDLCYNTIPEGVSGNMKLPRECTYCRHKFECHKDANDGQGLRVFKYARGLTYFTDTPNPPKVDEIKYER
;
A
#
# COMPACT_ATOMS: atom_id res chain seq x y z
N LYS A 1 -13.61 5.47 -17.58
CA LYS A 1 -13.13 4.09 -17.84
C LYS A 1 -13.81 3.15 -16.88
N GLU A 2 -14.27 1.99 -17.35
CA GLU A 2 -14.80 0.95 -16.47
C GLU A 2 -13.71 0.52 -15.45
N PRO A 3 -14.10 0.21 -14.21
CA PRO A 3 -13.14 -0.28 -13.23
C PRO A 3 -12.55 -1.60 -13.70
N GLU A 4 -11.23 -1.74 -13.61
CA GLU A 4 -10.53 -2.98 -13.92
C GLU A 4 -11.12 -4.13 -13.07
N LYS A 5 -11.51 -5.22 -13.70
CA LYS A 5 -12.08 -6.37 -12.99
C LYS A 5 -11.00 -7.00 -12.11
N ILE A 6 -11.22 -6.95 -10.80
CA ILE A 6 -10.30 -7.56 -9.82
C ILE A 6 -10.37 -9.08 -9.98
N PRO A 7 -9.23 -9.76 -10.17
CA PRO A 7 -9.20 -11.23 -10.27
C PRO A 7 -9.75 -11.89 -9.00
N PRO A 8 -10.46 -13.04 -9.10
CA PRO A 8 -11.01 -13.74 -7.94
C PRO A 8 -9.97 -14.05 -6.84
N SER A 9 -8.72 -14.35 -7.23
CA SER A 9 -7.62 -14.60 -6.29
C SER A 9 -7.28 -13.39 -5.39
N VAL A 10 -7.57 -12.17 -5.84
CA VAL A 10 -7.34 -10.95 -5.05
C VAL A 10 -8.42 -10.79 -3.99
N PHE A 11 -9.68 -11.17 -4.29
CA PHE A 11 -10.75 -11.21 -3.27
C PHE A 11 -10.42 -12.18 -2.13
N ILE A 12 -9.84 -13.34 -2.44
CA ILE A 12 -9.37 -14.28 -1.42
C ILE A 12 -8.28 -13.65 -0.53
N LYS A 13 -7.37 -12.86 -1.11
CA LYS A 13 -6.35 -12.14 -0.32
C LYS A 13 -6.98 -11.09 0.61
N PHE A 14 -8.01 -10.39 0.14
CA PHE A 14 -8.74 -9.45 1.00
C PHE A 14 -9.46 -10.18 2.13
N LEU A 15 -10.12 -11.29 1.83
CA LEU A 15 -10.77 -12.13 2.84
C LEU A 15 -9.77 -12.60 3.91
N TYR A 16 -8.57 -13.04 3.51
CA TYR A 16 -7.52 -13.40 4.48
C TYR A 16 -7.13 -12.22 5.38
N GLY A 17 -7.04 -11.01 4.82
CA GLY A 17 -6.77 -9.81 5.61
C GLY A 17 -7.81 -9.62 6.72
N HIS A 18 -9.08 -9.61 6.35
CA HIS A 18 -10.19 -9.44 7.30
C HIS A 18 -10.28 -10.55 8.35
N LEU A 19 -10.15 -11.82 7.94
CA LEU A 19 -10.22 -12.94 8.89
C LEU A 19 -9.07 -12.90 9.91
N LEU A 20 -7.85 -12.55 9.46
CA LEU A 20 -6.69 -12.46 10.35
C LEU A 20 -6.80 -11.25 11.27
N GLU A 21 -7.36 -10.14 10.82
CA GLU A 21 -7.68 -8.96 11.65
C GLU A 21 -8.63 -9.35 12.79
N GLU A 22 -9.75 -10.01 12.47
CA GLU A 22 -10.71 -10.48 13.47
C GLU A 22 -10.07 -11.44 14.49
N ILE A 23 -9.21 -12.35 14.04
CA ILE A 23 -8.47 -13.26 14.92
C ILE A 23 -7.55 -12.47 15.87
N VAL A 24 -6.82 -11.50 15.35
CA VAL A 24 -5.94 -10.66 16.17
C VAL A 24 -6.75 -9.89 17.22
N LEU A 25 -7.85 -9.24 16.82
CA LEU A 25 -8.70 -8.50 17.75
C LEU A 25 -9.36 -9.41 18.79
N PHE A 26 -9.75 -10.61 18.42
CA PHE A 26 -10.24 -11.61 19.35
C PHE A 26 -9.17 -11.98 20.41
N LEU A 27 -7.92 -12.22 19.99
CA LEU A 27 -6.81 -12.52 20.91
C LEU A 27 -6.48 -11.33 21.83
N VAL A 28 -6.53 -10.11 21.32
CA VAL A 28 -6.36 -8.88 22.10
C VAL A 28 -7.42 -8.78 23.19
N LYS A 29 -8.71 -9.03 22.86
CA LYS A 29 -9.81 -9.06 23.83
C LYS A 29 -9.63 -10.17 24.89
N LEU A 30 -9.21 -11.37 24.46
CA LEU A 30 -8.92 -12.48 25.38
C LEU A 30 -7.78 -12.17 26.35
N SER A 31 -6.80 -11.36 25.91
CA SER A 31 -5.68 -10.93 26.77
C SER A 31 -6.06 -9.84 27.77
N GLY A 32 -7.34 -9.42 27.80
CA GLY A 32 -7.88 -8.46 28.74
C GLY A 32 -7.79 -7.00 28.31
N HIS A 33 -7.39 -6.72 27.08
CA HIS A 33 -7.39 -5.38 26.53
C HIS A 33 -8.79 -4.94 26.10
N LYS A 34 -9.07 -3.65 26.23
CA LYS A 34 -10.35 -3.06 25.80
C LYS A 34 -10.25 -2.69 24.32
N VAL A 35 -11.08 -3.30 23.48
CA VAL A 35 -11.18 -2.98 22.06
C VAL A 35 -12.49 -2.25 21.78
N GLU A 36 -12.43 -1.09 21.12
CA GLU A 36 -13.55 -0.23 20.80
C GLU A 36 -13.44 0.30 19.36
N GLY A 37 -14.55 0.82 18.83
CA GLY A 37 -14.56 1.54 17.56
C GLY A 37 -14.14 0.69 16.36
N GLU A 38 -14.39 -0.62 16.40
CA GLU A 38 -14.09 -1.55 15.31
C GLU A 38 -14.77 -1.10 14.02
N GLN A 39 -13.99 -0.95 12.95
CA GLN A 39 -14.44 -0.48 11.63
C GLN A 39 -15.20 0.85 11.65
N LYS A 40 -14.86 1.73 12.60
CA LYS A 40 -15.49 3.04 12.75
C LYS A 40 -15.27 3.90 11.51
N ALA A 41 -16.38 4.40 10.94
CA ALA A 41 -16.32 5.37 9.85
C ALA A 41 -15.74 6.70 10.34
N ILE A 42 -14.78 7.23 9.62
CA ILE A 42 -14.10 8.51 9.92
C ILE A 42 -14.06 9.40 8.68
N GLU A 43 -13.84 10.70 8.91
CA GLU A 43 -13.63 11.67 7.85
C GLU A 43 -12.54 12.67 8.24
N VAL A 44 -11.57 12.90 7.34
CA VAL A 44 -10.51 13.89 7.49
C VAL A 44 -10.44 14.77 6.24
N SER A 45 -10.70 16.06 6.40
CA SER A 45 -10.67 17.03 5.27
C SER A 45 -11.48 16.57 4.05
N GLY A 46 -12.65 15.95 4.26
CA GLY A 46 -13.53 15.46 3.20
C GLY A 46 -13.06 14.15 2.55
N VAL A 47 -12.08 13.46 3.13
CA VAL A 47 -11.69 12.09 2.76
C VAL A 47 -12.28 11.13 3.79
N LYS A 48 -13.11 10.21 3.32
CA LYS A 48 -13.77 9.20 4.15
C LYS A 48 -12.95 7.92 4.19
N GLY A 49 -13.00 7.23 5.32
CA GLY A 49 -12.34 5.95 5.54
C GLY A 49 -12.95 5.20 6.71
N HIS A 50 -12.42 4.04 7.02
CA HIS A 50 -12.75 3.26 8.21
C HIS A 50 -11.45 3.02 8.97
N MET A 51 -11.51 3.21 10.26
CA MET A 51 -10.44 2.92 11.20
C MET A 51 -10.64 1.50 11.73
N ASP A 52 -9.56 0.74 11.89
CA ASP A 52 -9.68 -0.66 12.31
C ASP A 52 -10.21 -0.74 13.75
N CYS A 53 -9.53 -0.12 14.72
CA CYS A 53 -10.00 -0.12 16.10
C CYS A 53 -9.28 0.91 17.00
N ILE A 54 -9.75 0.98 18.25
CA ILE A 54 -9.08 1.63 19.38
C ILE A 54 -8.82 0.54 20.42
N ILE A 55 -7.56 0.40 20.87
CA ILE A 55 -7.17 -0.53 21.91
C ILE A 55 -6.64 0.27 23.10
N ASP A 56 -7.25 0.10 24.26
CA ASP A 56 -6.93 0.81 25.51
C ASP A 56 -6.85 2.34 25.36
N GLY A 57 -7.68 2.90 24.47
CA GLY A 57 -7.74 4.33 24.19
C GLY A 57 -6.75 4.83 23.14
N GLU A 58 -5.94 3.98 22.51
CA GLU A 58 -5.04 4.31 21.43
C GLU A 58 -5.54 3.79 20.09
N VAL A 59 -5.40 4.59 19.03
CA VAL A 59 -5.74 4.17 17.65
C VAL A 59 -4.81 3.06 17.22
N VAL A 60 -5.35 1.93 16.77
CA VAL A 60 -4.56 0.80 16.29
C VAL A 60 -5.03 0.38 14.91
N ASP A 61 -4.07 0.26 14.00
CA ASP A 61 -4.26 -0.25 12.66
C ASP A 61 -3.65 -1.65 12.57
N VAL A 62 -4.48 -2.65 12.25
CA VAL A 62 -4.06 -4.05 12.22
C VAL A 62 -3.53 -4.39 10.83
N LYS A 63 -2.33 -4.91 10.76
CA LYS A 63 -1.69 -5.29 9.49
C LYS A 63 -1.30 -6.75 9.47
N THR A 64 -1.62 -7.42 8.36
CA THR A 64 -1.13 -8.78 8.10
C THR A 64 -0.07 -8.73 7.00
N ALA A 65 1.10 -9.27 7.27
CA ALA A 65 2.23 -9.17 6.36
C ALA A 65 2.95 -10.51 6.18
N SER A 66 3.62 -10.68 5.04
CA SER A 66 4.64 -11.74 4.87
C SER A 66 5.92 -11.40 5.62
N GLY A 67 6.82 -12.34 5.78
CA GLY A 67 8.03 -12.17 6.60
C GLY A 67 8.84 -10.91 6.30
N TYR A 68 9.01 -10.54 5.01
CA TYR A 68 9.70 -9.28 4.65
C TYR A 68 8.93 -8.04 5.09
N GLY A 69 7.63 -7.98 4.82
CA GLY A 69 6.80 -6.82 5.20
C GLY A 69 6.64 -6.70 6.72
N PHE A 70 6.55 -7.83 7.42
CA PHE A 70 6.44 -7.88 8.87
C PHE A 70 7.69 -7.31 9.57
N ARG A 71 8.89 -7.58 9.04
CA ARG A 71 10.14 -7.05 9.61
C ARG A 71 10.14 -5.53 9.69
N LYS A 72 9.54 -4.81 8.74
CA LYS A 72 9.45 -3.35 8.79
C LYS A 72 8.74 -2.81 10.03
N PHE A 73 7.71 -3.52 10.48
CA PHE A 73 7.01 -3.19 11.73
C PHE A 73 7.83 -3.60 12.95
N LYS A 74 8.39 -4.81 12.94
CA LYS A 74 9.16 -5.36 14.06
C LYS A 74 10.44 -4.56 14.32
N ASP A 75 11.14 -4.17 13.26
CA ASP A 75 12.42 -3.46 13.32
C ASP A 75 12.24 -1.92 13.36
N GLY A 76 11.01 -1.42 13.26
CA GLY A 76 10.69 0.00 13.31
C GLY A 76 11.08 0.79 12.06
N THR A 77 11.36 0.12 10.93
CA THR A 77 11.85 0.76 9.69
C THR A 77 10.74 1.10 8.70
N LEU A 78 9.47 0.96 9.09
CA LEU A 78 8.34 1.18 8.19
C LEU A 78 8.34 2.58 7.57
N ALA A 79 8.70 3.61 8.33
CA ALA A 79 8.69 4.99 7.86
C ALA A 79 9.66 5.24 6.69
N GLU A 80 10.77 4.51 6.66
CA GLU A 80 11.80 4.63 5.62
C GLU A 80 11.37 3.99 4.28
N GLU A 81 10.51 2.97 4.36
CA GLU A 81 10.10 2.17 3.20
C GLU A 81 8.56 2.01 3.11
N ASP A 82 7.80 3.05 3.40
CA ASP A 82 6.34 3.02 3.37
C ASP A 82 5.77 3.13 1.95
N THR A 83 5.89 2.06 1.18
CA THR A 83 5.39 1.95 -0.20
C THR A 83 3.86 2.12 -0.31
N PHE A 84 3.10 1.78 0.74
CA PHE A 84 1.64 1.73 0.69
C PHE A 84 0.95 2.91 1.39
N GLY A 85 1.72 3.80 2.03
CA GLY A 85 1.19 4.96 2.72
C GLY A 85 0.55 4.65 4.07
N TYR A 86 0.99 3.60 4.74
CA TYR A 86 0.50 3.20 6.07
C TYR A 86 0.66 4.32 7.10
N MET A 87 1.80 5.03 7.08
CA MET A 87 2.02 6.17 7.97
C MET A 87 0.98 7.28 7.75
N ALA A 88 0.62 7.55 6.49
CA ALA A 88 -0.43 8.53 6.17
C ALA A 88 -1.82 8.03 6.61
N GLN A 89 -2.11 6.75 6.47
CA GLN A 89 -3.35 6.12 6.91
C GLN A 89 -3.50 6.26 8.43
N LEU A 90 -2.50 5.81 9.20
CA LEU A 90 -2.51 5.92 10.66
C LEU A 90 -2.66 7.37 11.13
N THR A 91 -1.92 8.32 10.51
CA THR A 91 -2.04 9.74 10.83
C THR A 91 -3.43 10.31 10.51
N GLY A 92 -4.09 9.77 9.47
CA GLY A 92 -5.49 10.07 9.17
C GLY A 92 -6.42 9.64 10.31
N TYR A 93 -6.26 8.43 10.79
CA TYR A 93 -7.03 7.90 11.92
C TYR A 93 -6.81 8.71 13.19
N GLU A 94 -5.55 9.00 13.54
CA GLU A 94 -5.20 9.85 14.66
C GLU A 94 -5.81 11.25 14.56
N SER A 95 -5.80 11.84 13.35
CA SER A 95 -6.39 13.16 13.11
C SER A 95 -7.91 13.16 13.30
N ALA A 96 -8.59 12.08 12.93
CA ALA A 96 -10.02 11.92 13.12
C ALA A 96 -10.40 11.77 14.60
N GLU A 97 -9.59 11.05 15.36
CA GLU A 97 -9.81 10.80 16.81
C GLU A 97 -9.23 11.90 17.71
N GLY A 98 -8.54 12.89 17.14
CA GLY A 98 -7.93 13.98 17.91
C GLY A 98 -6.74 13.55 18.78
N THR A 99 -6.08 12.45 18.42
CA THR A 99 -4.91 11.91 19.12
C THR A 99 -3.65 12.02 18.29
N LYS A 100 -2.50 11.73 18.89
CA LYS A 100 -1.21 11.54 18.21
C LYS A 100 -0.57 10.21 18.61
N LYS A 101 -1.32 9.35 19.27
CA LYS A 101 -0.89 8.06 19.78
C LYS A 101 -1.57 6.97 18.98
N GLY A 102 -0.99 6.64 17.86
CA GLY A 102 -1.44 5.54 17.03
C GLY A 102 -0.33 4.51 16.88
N ALA A 103 -0.73 3.26 16.71
CA ALA A 103 0.18 2.13 16.56
C ALA A 103 -0.30 1.19 15.43
N PHE A 104 0.64 0.40 14.93
CA PHE A 104 0.36 -0.76 14.10
C PHE A 104 0.47 -2.03 14.91
N LEU A 105 -0.53 -2.89 14.87
CA LEU A 105 -0.45 -4.25 15.37
C LEU A 105 -0.29 -5.20 14.17
N ALA A 106 0.94 -5.64 13.93
CA ALA A 106 1.27 -6.44 12.77
C ALA A 106 1.31 -7.93 13.10
N LEU A 107 0.67 -8.76 12.25
CA LEU A 107 0.74 -10.21 12.28
C LEU A 107 1.59 -10.72 11.11
N ASN A 108 2.61 -11.50 11.41
CA ASN A 108 3.32 -12.30 10.41
C ASN A 108 2.46 -13.52 10.04
N LYS A 109 1.84 -13.49 8.87
CA LYS A 109 0.97 -14.58 8.40
C LYS A 109 1.68 -15.90 8.06
N GLU A 110 3.03 -15.90 8.08
CA GLU A 110 3.84 -17.10 7.84
C GLU A 110 4.22 -17.80 9.15
N SER A 111 4.52 -17.03 10.21
CA SER A 111 4.97 -17.56 11.49
C SER A 111 3.96 -17.43 12.64
N GLY A 112 2.93 -16.58 12.49
CA GLY A 112 2.00 -16.24 13.58
C GLY A 112 2.57 -15.23 14.58
N GLU A 113 3.76 -14.70 14.36
CA GLU A 113 4.39 -13.72 15.25
C GLU A 113 3.64 -12.38 15.19
N LEU A 114 3.49 -11.73 16.36
CA LEU A 114 2.91 -10.40 16.48
C LEU A 114 4.00 -9.37 16.77
N ALA A 115 3.84 -8.17 16.25
CA ALA A 115 4.66 -7.01 16.55
C ALA A 115 3.81 -5.77 16.73
N LEU A 116 4.05 -5.01 17.78
CA LEU A 116 3.47 -3.70 18.00
C LEU A 116 4.50 -2.64 17.59
N PHE A 117 4.14 -1.76 16.67
CA PHE A 117 4.98 -0.66 16.23
C PHE A 117 4.26 0.67 16.41
N GLN A 118 4.82 1.52 17.27
CA GLN A 118 4.33 2.87 17.49
C GLN A 118 5.32 3.86 16.85
N PRO A 119 4.97 4.45 15.69
CA PRO A 119 5.89 5.34 14.99
C PRO A 119 6.09 6.66 15.74
N SER A 120 7.29 7.22 15.63
CA SER A 120 7.59 8.57 16.10
C SER A 120 6.71 9.61 15.43
N ASN A 121 6.30 10.65 16.17
CA ASN A 121 5.55 11.76 15.58
C ASN A 121 6.35 12.54 14.54
N PHE A 122 7.69 12.47 14.54
CA PHE A 122 8.54 13.09 13.52
C PHE A 122 8.43 12.37 12.16
N ASP A 123 8.14 11.08 12.16
CA ASP A 123 8.01 10.26 10.95
C ASP A 123 6.60 10.37 10.33
N LYS A 124 5.66 10.96 11.06
CA LYS A 124 4.26 11.06 10.62
C LYS A 124 4.06 12.26 9.69
N PRO A 125 3.44 12.06 8.52
CA PRO A 125 3.19 13.17 7.58
C PRO A 125 2.09 14.11 8.10
N ASN A 126 2.14 15.38 7.70
CA ASN A 126 1.01 16.29 7.89
C ASN A 126 -0.14 15.87 6.96
N ILE A 127 -1.09 15.09 7.49
CA ILE A 127 -2.16 14.47 6.69
C ILE A 127 -3.08 15.51 6.04
N LYS A 128 -3.41 16.60 6.72
CA LYS A 128 -4.29 17.66 6.17
C LYS A 128 -3.63 18.35 4.98
N LYS A 129 -2.32 18.63 5.09
CA LYS A 129 -1.54 19.18 3.98
C LYS A 129 -1.47 18.18 2.84
N LYS A 130 -1.14 16.92 3.11
CA LYS A 130 -1.07 15.87 2.09
C LYS A 130 -2.39 15.70 1.33
N ILE A 131 -3.53 15.69 2.04
CA ILE A 131 -4.86 15.63 1.42
C ILE A 131 -5.10 16.85 0.52
N LYS A 132 -4.77 18.05 1.00
CA LYS A 132 -4.91 19.29 0.22
C LYS A 132 -4.07 19.24 -1.05
N ASP A 133 -2.81 18.84 -0.94
CA ASP A 133 -1.89 18.76 -2.08
C ASP A 133 -2.40 17.75 -3.13
N VAL A 134 -2.84 16.57 -2.71
CA VAL A 134 -3.44 15.57 -3.61
C VAL A 134 -4.72 16.10 -4.27
N LYS A 135 -5.61 16.75 -3.51
CA LYS A 135 -6.82 17.38 -4.09
C LYS A 135 -6.50 18.42 -5.15
N ASN A 136 -5.47 19.24 -4.92
CA ASN A 136 -5.04 20.23 -5.90
C ASN A 136 -4.53 19.56 -7.18
N VAL A 137 -3.73 18.48 -7.05
CA VAL A 137 -3.18 17.74 -8.19
C VAL A 137 -4.28 17.07 -9.02
N ILE A 138 -5.24 16.42 -8.37
CA ILE A 138 -6.34 15.73 -9.11
C ILE A 138 -7.37 16.70 -9.71
N ALA A 139 -7.36 17.97 -9.31
CA ALA A 139 -8.20 19.02 -9.89
C ALA A 139 -7.59 19.64 -11.16
N LEU A 140 -6.36 19.29 -11.52
CA LEU A 140 -5.71 19.76 -12.74
C LEU A 140 -6.28 19.05 -13.97
N ASP A 141 -6.41 19.78 -15.09
CA ASP A 141 -6.81 19.20 -16.38
C ASP A 141 -5.69 18.40 -17.06
N THR A 142 -4.46 18.56 -16.58
CA THR A 142 -3.29 17.85 -17.09
C THR A 142 -2.80 16.81 -16.08
N PRO A 143 -2.34 15.63 -16.52
CA PRO A 143 -1.71 14.66 -15.63
C PRO A 143 -0.53 15.28 -14.87
N PRO A 144 -0.32 14.91 -13.60
CA PRO A 144 0.88 15.32 -12.87
C PRO A 144 2.12 14.64 -13.46
N ASP A 145 3.31 15.12 -13.05
CA ASP A 145 4.57 14.43 -13.31
C ASP A 145 4.55 13.00 -12.77
N LEU A 146 5.43 12.15 -13.29
CA LEU A 146 5.54 10.77 -12.84
C LEU A 146 5.83 10.72 -11.34
N CYS A 147 5.03 9.96 -10.60
CA CYS A 147 5.17 9.82 -9.15
C CYS A 147 6.48 9.13 -8.74
N TYR A 148 6.99 8.26 -9.60
CA TYR A 148 8.17 7.44 -9.34
C TYR A 148 9.00 7.26 -10.61
N ASN A 149 10.31 7.24 -10.46
CA ASN A 149 11.23 6.92 -11.54
C ASN A 149 11.24 5.40 -11.83
N THR A 150 11.55 5.05 -13.05
CA THR A 150 11.83 3.65 -13.42
C THR A 150 13.12 3.15 -12.78
N ILE A 151 13.21 1.86 -12.56
CA ILE A 151 14.36 1.23 -11.92
C ILE A 151 15.00 0.17 -12.84
N PRO A 152 16.33 -0.04 -12.76
CA PRO A 152 16.99 -1.06 -13.57
C PRO A 152 16.53 -2.48 -13.18
N GLU A 153 16.46 -3.35 -14.16
CA GLU A 153 16.29 -4.79 -13.95
C GLU A 153 17.67 -5.45 -13.80
N GLY A 154 18.21 -5.43 -12.58
CA GLY A 154 19.53 -6.01 -12.31
C GLY A 154 20.59 -5.45 -13.27
N VAL A 155 21.31 -6.36 -13.96
CA VAL A 155 22.38 -6.02 -14.92
C VAL A 155 21.96 -6.20 -16.39
N SER A 156 20.68 -6.43 -16.65
CA SER A 156 20.17 -6.71 -18.00
C SER A 156 20.23 -5.50 -18.94
N GLY A 157 20.32 -4.29 -18.40
CA GLY A 157 20.15 -3.04 -19.13
C GLY A 157 18.68 -2.65 -19.35
N ASN A 158 17.74 -3.50 -19.02
CA ASN A 158 16.31 -3.18 -19.08
C ASN A 158 15.90 -2.23 -17.95
N MET A 159 14.90 -1.39 -18.22
CA MET A 159 14.28 -0.52 -17.23
C MET A 159 12.83 -0.96 -16.97
N LYS A 160 12.43 -1.04 -15.71
CA LYS A 160 11.10 -1.49 -15.29
C LYS A 160 10.43 -0.53 -14.32
N LEU A 161 9.13 -0.70 -14.16
CA LEU A 161 8.38 0.03 -13.15
C LEU A 161 8.80 -0.38 -11.74
N PRO A 162 8.89 0.56 -10.79
CA PRO A 162 9.02 0.26 -9.38
C PRO A 162 7.74 -0.38 -8.85
N ARG A 163 7.81 -0.95 -7.67
CA ARG A 163 6.71 -1.73 -7.06
C ARG A 163 5.42 -0.92 -6.93
N GLU A 164 5.53 0.35 -6.58
CA GLU A 164 4.43 1.30 -6.42
C GLU A 164 3.59 1.42 -7.70
N CYS A 165 4.28 1.51 -8.83
CA CYS A 165 3.63 1.63 -10.13
C CYS A 165 2.99 0.33 -10.62
N THR A 166 3.45 -0.86 -10.17
CA THR A 166 2.90 -2.14 -10.64
C THR A 166 1.43 -2.31 -10.29
N TYR A 167 0.98 -1.72 -9.17
CA TYR A 167 -0.42 -1.74 -8.71
C TYR A 167 -1.23 -0.52 -9.16
N CYS A 168 -0.58 0.48 -9.78
CA CYS A 168 -1.27 1.68 -10.24
C CYS A 168 -2.11 1.40 -11.49
N ARG A 169 -3.39 1.78 -11.45
CA ARG A 169 -4.31 1.66 -12.59
C ARG A 169 -3.93 2.55 -13.78
N HIS A 170 -3.15 3.61 -13.54
CA HIS A 170 -2.75 4.57 -14.54
C HIS A 170 -1.40 4.26 -15.20
N LYS A 171 -0.74 3.17 -14.82
CA LYS A 171 0.61 2.83 -15.30
C LYS A 171 0.77 2.83 -16.82
N PHE A 172 -0.20 2.33 -17.55
CA PHE A 172 -0.16 2.30 -19.02
C PHE A 172 -0.30 3.70 -19.64
N GLU A 173 -1.09 4.57 -19.03
CA GLU A 173 -1.25 5.96 -19.47
C GLU A 173 0.00 6.78 -19.16
N CYS A 174 0.53 6.64 -17.94
CA CYS A 174 1.75 7.33 -17.50
C CYS A 174 2.97 6.96 -18.35
N HIS A 175 3.02 5.77 -18.91
CA HIS A 175 4.16 5.25 -19.69
C HIS A 175 3.77 4.86 -21.11
N LYS A 176 2.84 5.59 -21.72
CA LYS A 176 2.37 5.35 -23.10
C LYS A 176 3.50 5.46 -24.12
N ASP A 177 4.50 6.31 -23.86
CA ASP A 177 5.63 6.57 -24.75
C ASP A 177 6.84 5.67 -24.46
N ALA A 178 6.73 4.72 -23.52
CA ALA A 178 7.77 3.73 -23.23
C ALA A 178 8.07 2.82 -24.42
N ASN A 179 9.27 2.20 -24.45
CA ASN A 179 9.73 1.32 -25.52
C ASN A 179 9.51 1.95 -26.91
N ASP A 180 10.03 3.16 -27.12
CA ASP A 180 9.92 3.92 -28.38
C ASP A 180 8.47 4.13 -28.83
N GLY A 181 7.58 4.48 -27.92
CA GLY A 181 6.18 4.76 -28.20
C GLY A 181 5.27 3.53 -28.29
N GLN A 182 5.81 2.33 -28.05
CA GLN A 182 5.01 1.10 -28.00
C GLN A 182 4.26 0.92 -26.69
N GLY A 183 4.60 1.71 -25.66
CA GLY A 183 4.07 1.60 -24.32
C GLY A 183 4.79 0.53 -23.48
N LEU A 184 4.21 0.20 -22.33
CA LEU A 184 4.79 -0.82 -21.45
C LEU A 184 4.76 -2.19 -22.11
N ARG A 185 5.90 -2.89 -22.02
CA ARG A 185 5.99 -4.33 -22.30
C ARG A 185 5.83 -5.12 -21.01
N VAL A 186 5.04 -6.18 -21.03
CA VAL A 186 4.66 -6.91 -19.81
C VAL A 186 5.13 -8.37 -19.93
N PHE A 187 5.89 -8.82 -18.96
CA PHE A 187 6.41 -10.18 -18.94
C PHE A 187 5.96 -10.92 -17.69
N LYS A 188 5.66 -12.22 -17.85
CA LYS A 188 5.17 -13.08 -16.76
C LYS A 188 6.31 -13.82 -16.11
N TYR A 189 6.74 -13.34 -14.96
CA TYR A 189 7.71 -14.03 -14.10
C TYR A 189 7.01 -14.96 -13.09
N ALA A 190 7.76 -15.85 -12.47
CA ALA A 190 7.23 -16.77 -11.45
C ALA A 190 6.52 -16.06 -10.28
N ARG A 191 6.95 -14.85 -9.93
CA ARG A 191 6.38 -14.05 -8.82
C ARG A 191 5.31 -13.05 -9.27
N GLY A 192 4.96 -13.01 -10.55
CA GLY A 192 3.95 -12.09 -11.09
C GLY A 192 4.38 -11.36 -12.36
N LEU A 193 3.61 -10.35 -12.72
CA LEU A 193 3.87 -9.54 -13.90
C LEU A 193 4.91 -8.47 -13.62
N THR A 194 5.83 -8.27 -14.57
CA THR A 194 6.81 -7.18 -14.56
C THR A 194 6.57 -6.29 -15.78
N TYR A 195 6.56 -5.00 -15.57
CA TYR A 195 6.25 -3.98 -16.56
C TYR A 195 7.53 -3.22 -16.92
N PHE A 196 7.93 -3.28 -18.18
CA PHE A 196 9.15 -2.66 -18.68
C PHE A 196 8.89 -1.39 -19.46
N THR A 197 9.67 -0.38 -19.18
CA THR A 197 9.64 0.92 -19.88
C THR A 197 10.71 1.02 -20.97
N ASP A 198 11.77 0.21 -20.84
CA ASP A 198 12.81 0.05 -21.84
C ASP A 198 13.31 -1.40 -21.81
N THR A 199 13.42 -2.04 -22.99
CA THR A 199 13.66 -3.49 -23.07
C THR A 199 14.69 -3.81 -24.17
N PRO A 200 15.94 -3.31 -24.04
CA PRO A 200 16.99 -3.62 -25.01
C PRO A 200 17.33 -5.13 -25.06
N ASN A 201 17.19 -5.82 -23.93
CA ASN A 201 17.43 -7.26 -23.81
C ASN A 201 16.18 -7.99 -23.31
N PRO A 202 15.24 -8.37 -24.19
CA PRO A 202 13.96 -8.98 -23.78
C PRO A 202 14.16 -10.20 -22.88
N PRO A 203 13.42 -10.30 -21.77
CA PRO A 203 13.47 -11.47 -20.88
C PRO A 203 13.05 -12.75 -21.58
N LYS A 204 13.66 -13.89 -21.18
CA LYS A 204 13.34 -15.22 -21.71
C LYS A 204 12.15 -15.85 -20.98
N VAL A 205 11.05 -15.09 -20.85
CA VAL A 205 9.78 -15.52 -20.26
C VAL A 205 8.62 -14.99 -21.11
N ASP A 206 7.41 -15.49 -20.91
CA ASP A 206 6.25 -15.14 -21.71
C ASP A 206 5.94 -13.64 -21.66
N GLU A 207 5.85 -13.02 -22.81
CA GLU A 207 5.34 -11.66 -22.95
C GLU A 207 3.82 -11.69 -23.05
N ILE A 208 3.16 -10.93 -22.18
CA ILE A 208 1.71 -10.80 -22.15
C ILE A 208 1.32 -9.59 -23.00
N LYS A 209 0.56 -9.84 -24.06
CA LYS A 209 -0.04 -8.76 -24.86
C LYS A 209 -1.26 -8.23 -24.13
N TYR A 210 -1.22 -6.96 -23.76
CA TYR A 210 -2.39 -6.23 -23.27
C TYR A 210 -3.05 -5.54 -24.48
N GLU A 211 -4.27 -5.88 -24.79
CA GLU A 211 -5.11 -5.08 -25.69
C GLU A 211 -5.44 -3.77 -24.97
N ARG A 212 -5.15 -2.65 -25.63
CA ARG A 212 -5.34 -1.29 -25.11
C ARG A 212 -6.80 -0.85 -25.20
#